data_098aa352b5dccc1a2eb27b6f3b1e093b
#
_entry.id   098aa352b5dccc1a2eb27b6f3b1e093b
#
_cell.length_a   1.000
_cell.length_b   1.000
_cell.length_c   1.000
_cell.angle_alpha   90.00
_cell.angle_beta   90.00
_cell.angle_gamma   90.00
#
_symmetry.space_group_name_H-M   'P 1'
#
loop_
_entity.id
_entity.type
_entity.pdbx_description
1 polymer ?
#
loop_
_entity_poly.entity_id
_entity_poly.type
_entity_poly.pdbx_seq_one_letter_code
_entity_poly.pdbx_strand_id
1 'polypeptide(L)'
;MQTFHKDNLFSLKQSRGLRVSFSARSAFTLVEILVVISILAILTVITITSINFALSSDLTRGASRQVQSYLAGARDRAIYAKEPRGVRFILDPANPTAVTSMIYIAPSPNWEQGIIRLERTDADSNSVADSASVFYVRGDGTDWASLASRDLIKQGSRIKIPGDDSGTWYVIDVDGSGVSGGTELLRLTVPYRDPGTSDPTEVIAFTPGSGPSTYLLELPPVILSGEEPTLLPNNTGIDLDRSFLPASWRPPIDSTHVSRGGDSQPGKAGVDDDSSGGADDNGELLWPGTDDYRLYSSQLDLMFSPRGSVLGSEAGSGKIHFVLDTLENIQSSWLRTTDYAEGDRVQLPARLAYAFTPYDRVYVCKTGGTSAGNPAVFLITGTRNEGDIVADGSVRWETQLNATPSLLTLFTRTGSVNAYPMYFDFAGNVPPDVFKYAETGEAAK
;
A
#
# COMPACT_ATOMS: atom_id res chain seq x y z
N MET A 1 -59.54 86.51 38.90
CA MET A 1 -59.41 88.02 38.80
C MET A 1 -58.48 88.27 37.65
N GLN A 2 -59.03 88.83 36.56
CA GLN A 2 -58.40 89.68 35.56
C GLN A 2 -57.15 89.16 34.84
N THR A 3 -56.94 89.32 33.60
CA THR A 3 -57.65 89.89 32.40
C THR A 3 -56.68 89.80 31.25
N PHE A 4 -57.20 89.49 30.08
CA PHE A 4 -56.85 89.94 28.69
C PHE A 4 -55.45 90.50 28.40
N HIS A 5 -54.79 90.02 27.30
CA HIS A 5 -54.97 90.72 25.99
C HIS A 5 -54.33 89.89 24.85
N LYS A 6 -54.99 89.91 23.70
CA LYS A 6 -54.62 89.56 22.34
C LYS A 6 -53.32 90.27 21.89
N ASP A 7 -52.59 89.68 20.98
CA ASP A 7 -52.59 90.19 19.60
C ASP A 7 -51.80 89.24 18.63
N ASN A 8 -52.35 89.13 17.49
CA ASN A 8 -51.88 88.43 16.28
C ASN A 8 -50.55 88.98 15.74
N LEU A 9 -49.76 88.15 15.15
CA LEU A 9 -49.08 88.46 13.87
C LEU A 9 -48.64 87.17 13.15
N PHE A 10 -49.32 86.96 12.05
CA PHE A 10 -48.94 85.99 11.00
C PHE A 10 -47.54 86.29 10.47
N SER A 11 -46.59 85.28 10.55
CA SER A 11 -45.36 85.31 9.78
C SER A 11 -45.30 84.02 9.02
N LEU A 12 -45.57 84.11 7.74
CA LEU A 12 -45.36 83.09 6.73
C LEU A 12 -43.85 82.76 6.61
N LYS A 13 -43.42 81.69 7.25
CA LYS A 13 -42.12 81.14 7.03
C LYS A 13 -42.17 80.25 5.79
N GLN A 14 -41.58 80.72 4.68
CA GLN A 14 -41.27 79.97 3.44
C GLN A 14 -40.67 78.61 3.79
N SER A 15 -41.38 77.58 3.43
CA SER A 15 -40.81 76.18 3.37
C SER A 15 -39.73 76.11 2.31
N ARG A 16 -38.48 76.08 2.72
CA ARG A 16 -37.38 75.64 1.88
C ARG A 16 -37.63 74.18 1.53
N GLY A 17 -38.11 73.92 0.30
CA GLY A 17 -38.21 72.61 -0.25
C GLY A 17 -36.81 71.94 -0.26
N LEU A 18 -36.64 70.93 0.56
CA LEU A 18 -35.52 69.99 0.40
C LEU A 18 -35.64 69.36 -0.98
N ARG A 19 -34.83 69.82 -1.93
CA ARG A 19 -34.57 69.08 -3.16
C ARG A 19 -33.76 67.87 -2.77
N VAL A 20 -34.43 66.71 -2.57
CA VAL A 20 -33.79 65.41 -2.57
C VAL A 20 -33.26 65.18 -3.97
N SER A 21 -31.98 65.40 -4.17
CA SER A 21 -31.28 65.04 -5.38
C SER A 21 -31.33 63.49 -5.45
N PHE A 22 -32.24 62.96 -6.22
CA PHE A 22 -32.17 61.57 -6.66
C PHE A 22 -30.95 61.45 -7.57
N SER A 23 -29.83 61.04 -7.01
CA SER A 23 -28.70 60.57 -7.79
C SER A 23 -29.23 59.53 -8.75
N ALA A 24 -29.14 59.80 -10.04
CA ALA A 24 -29.48 58.83 -11.07
C ALA A 24 -28.62 57.58 -10.81
N ARG A 25 -29.22 56.49 -10.32
CA ARG A 25 -28.56 55.22 -10.26
C ARG A 25 -28.27 54.80 -11.68
N SER A 26 -27.01 54.80 -12.07
CA SER A 26 -26.60 54.22 -13.35
C SER A 26 -27.03 52.75 -13.33
N ALA A 27 -27.93 52.35 -14.22
CA ALA A 27 -28.31 50.98 -14.46
C ALA A 27 -27.12 50.27 -15.11
N PHE A 28 -26.75 49.08 -14.59
CA PHE A 28 -25.71 48.26 -15.21
C PHE A 28 -26.09 47.90 -16.63
N THR A 29 -25.11 47.94 -17.52
CA THR A 29 -25.29 47.47 -18.89
C THR A 29 -25.27 45.95 -18.92
N LEU A 30 -25.97 45.35 -19.86
CA LEU A 30 -26.00 43.89 -20.04
C LEU A 30 -24.59 43.32 -20.25
N VAL A 31 -23.73 44.07 -20.94
CA VAL A 31 -22.33 43.72 -21.19
C VAL A 31 -21.51 43.70 -19.89
N GLU A 32 -21.72 44.67 -19.01
CA GLU A 32 -21.04 44.78 -17.73
C GLU A 32 -21.37 43.57 -16.81
N ILE A 33 -22.64 43.16 -16.76
CA ILE A 33 -23.06 41.96 -16.02
C ILE A 33 -22.47 40.70 -16.66
N LEU A 34 -22.43 40.60 -18.00
CA LEU A 34 -21.87 39.44 -18.67
C LEU A 34 -20.37 39.30 -18.40
N VAL A 35 -19.62 40.40 -18.42
CA VAL A 35 -18.18 40.38 -18.05
C VAL A 35 -17.96 39.94 -16.59
N VAL A 36 -18.76 40.48 -15.67
CA VAL A 36 -18.66 40.11 -14.27
C VAL A 36 -18.95 38.62 -14.04
N ILE A 37 -20.00 38.08 -14.66
CA ILE A 37 -20.34 36.66 -14.55
C ILE A 37 -19.22 35.80 -15.15
N SER A 38 -18.64 36.21 -16.28
CA SER A 38 -17.52 35.47 -16.91
C SER A 38 -16.29 35.44 -16.02
N ILE A 39 -15.92 36.56 -15.40
CA ILE A 39 -14.80 36.62 -14.43
C ILE A 39 -15.09 35.76 -13.21
N LEU A 40 -16.31 35.86 -12.66
CA LEU A 40 -16.72 35.03 -11.52
C LEU A 40 -16.66 33.54 -11.85
N ALA A 41 -17.11 33.13 -13.04
CA ALA A 41 -17.05 31.74 -13.48
C ALA A 41 -15.60 31.23 -13.55
N ILE A 42 -14.70 32.01 -14.13
CA ILE A 42 -13.27 31.68 -14.23
C ILE A 42 -12.65 31.55 -12.81
N LEU A 43 -12.89 32.54 -11.95
CA LEU A 43 -12.38 32.52 -10.58
C LEU A 43 -12.92 31.33 -9.77
N THR A 44 -14.19 30.98 -9.97
CA THR A 44 -14.82 29.83 -9.30
C THR A 44 -14.14 28.52 -9.69
N VAL A 45 -13.86 28.30 -10.99
CA VAL A 45 -13.18 27.10 -11.46
C VAL A 45 -11.78 26.98 -10.86
N ILE A 46 -10.98 28.05 -10.88
CA ILE A 46 -9.63 28.06 -10.30
C ILE A 46 -9.68 27.79 -8.79
N THR A 47 -10.66 28.37 -8.10
CA THR A 47 -10.78 28.21 -6.64
C THR A 47 -11.16 26.77 -6.25
N ILE A 48 -12.08 26.14 -6.97
CA ILE A 48 -12.50 24.74 -6.70
C ILE A 48 -11.33 23.78 -6.85
N THR A 49 -10.54 23.90 -7.93
CA THR A 49 -9.38 23.03 -8.15
C THR A 49 -8.32 23.18 -7.05
N SER A 50 -8.04 24.41 -6.64
CA SER A 50 -7.08 24.68 -5.55
C SER A 50 -7.53 24.13 -4.20
N ILE A 51 -8.83 24.21 -3.89
CA ILE A 51 -9.38 23.67 -2.63
C ILE A 51 -9.29 22.16 -2.62
N ASN A 52 -9.63 21.47 -3.71
CA ASN A 52 -9.56 20.01 -3.79
C ASN A 52 -8.12 19.51 -3.60
N PHE A 53 -7.14 20.17 -4.22
CA PHE A 53 -5.73 19.84 -4.06
C PHE A 53 -5.25 20.01 -2.60
N ALA A 54 -5.60 21.13 -1.96
CA ALA A 54 -5.24 21.37 -0.56
C ALA A 54 -5.87 20.33 0.38
N LEU A 55 -7.15 19.99 0.15
CA LEU A 55 -7.88 19.02 0.98
C LEU A 55 -7.26 17.62 0.88
N SER A 56 -6.93 17.15 -0.33
CA SER A 56 -6.29 15.85 -0.54
C SER A 56 -4.91 15.79 0.15
N SER A 57 -4.12 16.87 0.05
CA SER A 57 -2.82 16.96 0.72
C SER A 57 -2.94 16.92 2.25
N ASP A 58 -3.95 17.56 2.81
CA ASP A 58 -4.18 17.54 4.25
C ASP A 58 -4.65 16.17 4.74
N LEU A 59 -5.46 15.46 3.96
CA LEU A 59 -5.90 14.09 4.26
C LEU A 59 -4.71 13.13 4.29
N THR A 60 -3.85 13.13 3.28
CA THR A 60 -2.67 12.24 3.23
C THR A 60 -1.67 12.54 4.33
N ARG A 61 -1.45 13.82 4.68
CA ARG A 61 -0.64 14.21 5.85
C ARG A 61 -1.27 13.77 7.17
N GLY A 62 -2.59 13.87 7.28
CA GLY A 62 -3.35 13.36 8.42
C GLY A 62 -3.16 11.86 8.60
N ALA A 63 -3.33 11.10 7.52
CA ALA A 63 -3.10 9.66 7.50
C ALA A 63 -1.66 9.30 7.89
N SER A 64 -0.67 10.02 7.35
CA SER A 64 0.74 9.82 7.68
C SER A 64 1.01 10.00 9.19
N ARG A 65 0.50 11.07 9.79
CA ARG A 65 0.63 11.29 11.24
C ARG A 65 -0.05 10.20 12.06
N GLN A 66 -1.21 9.71 11.60
CA GLN A 66 -1.92 8.63 12.28
C GLN A 66 -1.13 7.32 12.24
N VAL A 67 -0.62 6.91 11.07
CA VAL A 67 0.23 5.72 10.93
C VAL A 67 1.50 5.87 11.77
N GLN A 68 2.16 7.02 11.71
CA GLN A 68 3.34 7.31 12.53
C GLN A 68 3.05 7.16 14.03
N SER A 69 1.97 7.77 14.51
CA SER A 69 1.56 7.70 15.91
C SER A 69 1.21 6.26 16.33
N TYR A 70 0.55 5.52 15.44
CA TYR A 70 0.14 4.14 15.71
C TYR A 70 1.34 3.19 15.82
N LEU A 71 2.30 3.31 14.90
CA LEU A 71 3.55 2.55 14.94
C LEU A 71 4.40 2.92 16.17
N ALA A 72 4.51 4.21 16.47
CA ALA A 72 5.20 4.67 17.69
C ALA A 72 4.52 4.11 18.95
N GLY A 73 3.19 4.12 18.99
CA GLY A 73 2.42 3.53 20.09
C GLY A 73 2.65 2.03 20.25
N ALA A 74 2.75 1.26 19.17
CA ALA A 74 3.08 -0.17 19.23
C ALA A 74 4.49 -0.40 19.80
N ARG A 75 5.47 0.37 19.32
CA ARG A 75 6.85 0.34 19.83
C ARG A 75 6.90 0.67 21.33
N ASP A 76 6.25 1.71 21.75
CA ASP A 76 6.23 2.13 23.16
C ASP A 76 5.53 1.09 24.04
N ARG A 77 4.46 0.47 23.56
CA ARG A 77 3.79 -0.65 24.23
C ARG A 77 4.72 -1.85 24.38
N ALA A 78 5.54 -2.17 23.36
CA ALA A 78 6.52 -3.26 23.45
C ALA A 78 7.58 -2.99 24.53
N ILE A 79 8.10 -1.75 24.57
CA ILE A 79 9.10 -1.32 25.56
C ILE A 79 8.52 -1.34 26.98
N TYR A 80 7.30 -0.83 27.15
CA TYR A 80 6.65 -0.78 28.46
C TYR A 80 6.28 -2.17 28.99
N ALA A 81 5.66 -3.00 28.15
CA ALA A 81 5.28 -4.37 28.52
C ALA A 81 6.50 -5.30 28.70
N LYS A 82 7.68 -4.91 28.19
CA LYS A 82 8.88 -5.76 28.09
C LYS A 82 8.62 -7.07 27.32
N GLU A 83 7.67 -7.04 26.42
CA GLU A 83 7.25 -8.14 25.56
C GLU A 83 7.05 -7.61 24.14
N PRO A 84 7.19 -8.45 23.11
CA PRO A 84 6.90 -8.02 21.75
C PRO A 84 5.46 -7.50 21.63
N ARG A 85 5.28 -6.42 20.90
CA ARG A 85 3.98 -5.87 20.49
C ARG A 85 4.10 -5.37 19.07
N GLY A 86 3.01 -5.35 18.34
CA GLY A 86 3.07 -4.96 16.95
C GLY A 86 1.80 -4.35 16.41
N VAL A 87 1.80 -4.18 15.10
CA VAL A 87 0.69 -3.68 14.30
C VAL A 87 0.45 -4.64 13.16
N ARG A 88 -0.78 -5.02 12.95
CA ARG A 88 -1.28 -5.66 11.73
C ARG A 88 -1.91 -4.59 10.86
N PHE A 89 -1.46 -4.52 9.62
CA PHE A 89 -2.07 -3.71 8.58
C PHE A 89 -3.15 -4.54 7.89
N ILE A 90 -4.34 -3.95 7.73
CA ILE A 90 -5.51 -4.64 7.20
C ILE A 90 -5.78 -4.09 5.80
N LEU A 91 -5.82 -4.99 4.84
CA LEU A 91 -6.10 -4.68 3.45
C LEU A 91 -7.53 -4.18 3.27
N ASP A 92 -7.72 -3.30 2.30
CA ASP A 92 -9.05 -2.93 1.84
C ASP A 92 -9.68 -4.12 1.10
N PRO A 93 -10.86 -4.61 1.52
CA PRO A 93 -11.53 -5.70 0.81
C PRO A 93 -11.87 -5.39 -0.65
N ALA A 94 -12.06 -4.10 -0.99
CA ALA A 94 -12.37 -3.65 -2.34
C ALA A 94 -11.10 -3.42 -3.18
N ASN A 95 -9.96 -3.18 -2.52
CA ASN A 95 -8.68 -2.95 -3.19
C ASN A 95 -7.54 -3.58 -2.39
N PRO A 96 -7.17 -4.83 -2.68
CA PRO A 96 -6.14 -5.55 -1.93
C PRO A 96 -4.71 -5.00 -2.12
N THR A 97 -4.53 -3.95 -2.91
CA THR A 97 -3.26 -3.22 -2.99
C THR A 97 -3.18 -2.05 -2.01
N ALA A 98 -4.23 -1.79 -1.25
CA ALA A 98 -4.32 -0.72 -0.28
C ALA A 98 -4.54 -1.24 1.14
N VAL A 99 -3.91 -0.58 2.12
CA VAL A 99 -4.20 -0.75 3.54
C VAL A 99 -5.03 0.43 4.03
N THR A 100 -6.18 0.16 4.62
CA THR A 100 -7.09 1.21 5.12
C THR A 100 -7.28 1.20 6.63
N SER A 101 -6.78 0.17 7.32
CA SER A 101 -6.88 0.12 8.78
C SER A 101 -5.71 -0.64 9.41
N MET A 102 -5.58 -0.46 10.72
CA MET A 102 -4.51 -1.06 11.52
C MET A 102 -5.07 -1.53 12.85
N ILE A 103 -4.48 -2.60 13.40
CA ILE A 103 -4.82 -3.11 14.73
C ILE A 103 -3.58 -3.52 15.50
N TYR A 104 -3.58 -3.31 16.82
CA TYR A 104 -2.48 -3.79 17.66
C TYR A 104 -2.50 -5.29 17.83
N ILE A 105 -1.32 -5.90 17.79
CA ILE A 105 -1.12 -7.33 17.91
C ILE A 105 -0.09 -7.66 19.01
N ALA A 106 -0.19 -8.88 19.51
CA ALA A 106 0.73 -9.47 20.46
C ALA A 106 1.22 -10.83 19.95
N PRO A 107 2.38 -11.32 20.41
CA PRO A 107 2.83 -12.64 20.06
C PRO A 107 1.83 -13.68 20.56
N SER A 108 1.58 -14.69 19.75
CA SER A 108 0.88 -15.88 20.18
C SER A 108 1.81 -16.78 21.01
N PRO A 109 1.31 -17.53 21.97
CA PRO A 109 2.09 -18.62 22.55
C PRO A 109 2.53 -19.59 21.46
N ASN A 110 3.77 -20.04 21.53
CA ASN A 110 4.23 -21.09 20.64
C ASN A 110 3.47 -22.39 20.87
N TRP A 111 3.33 -23.18 19.83
CA TRP A 111 2.65 -24.48 19.90
C TRP A 111 3.68 -25.58 20.06
N GLU A 112 3.49 -26.44 21.07
CA GLU A 112 4.42 -27.53 21.44
C GLU A 112 3.71 -28.84 21.77
N GLN A 113 2.42 -28.96 21.41
CA GLN A 113 1.64 -30.14 21.69
C GLN A 113 2.08 -31.35 20.87
N GLY A 114 2.22 -32.51 21.50
CA GLY A 114 2.61 -33.76 20.86
C GLY A 114 4.12 -33.91 20.69
N ILE A 115 4.49 -34.80 19.81
CA ILE A 115 5.89 -35.11 19.44
C ILE A 115 6.03 -35.19 17.94
N ILE A 116 7.25 -35.07 17.45
CA ILE A 116 7.54 -35.11 16.01
C ILE A 116 8.56 -36.17 15.68
N ARG A 117 8.54 -36.65 14.45
CA ARG A 117 9.56 -37.48 13.83
C ARG A 117 10.06 -36.81 12.57
N LEU A 118 11.36 -36.90 12.38
CA LEU A 118 12.02 -36.34 11.21
C LEU A 118 12.12 -37.39 10.11
N GLU A 119 11.60 -37.05 8.95
CA GLU A 119 11.59 -37.94 7.80
C GLU A 119 12.31 -37.26 6.61
N ARG A 120 12.92 -38.05 5.77
CA ARG A 120 13.60 -37.61 4.57
C ARG A 120 13.15 -38.46 3.40
N THR A 121 12.92 -37.82 2.27
CA THR A 121 12.84 -38.51 0.97
C THR A 121 14.21 -38.45 0.35
N ASP A 122 14.75 -39.60 0.02
CA ASP A 122 16.03 -39.76 -0.64
C ASP A 122 15.74 -40.05 -2.12
N ALA A 123 16.23 -39.18 -3.02
CA ALA A 123 15.85 -39.23 -4.43
C ALA A 123 16.51 -40.39 -5.20
N ASP A 124 17.73 -40.79 -4.81
CA ASP A 124 18.48 -41.86 -5.45
C ASP A 124 18.61 -43.12 -4.59
N SER A 125 17.99 -43.13 -3.39
CA SER A 125 17.97 -44.24 -2.45
C SER A 125 19.35 -44.71 -1.96
N ASN A 126 20.34 -43.83 -1.97
CA ASN A 126 21.69 -44.12 -1.50
C ASN A 126 21.89 -43.86 0.01
N SER A 127 20.87 -43.40 0.70
CA SER A 127 20.86 -43.04 2.11
C SER A 127 21.70 -41.79 2.46
N VAL A 128 22.16 -41.06 1.48
CA VAL A 128 22.82 -39.76 1.63
C VAL A 128 21.85 -38.68 1.18
N ALA A 129 21.78 -37.59 1.92
CA ALA A 129 20.97 -36.45 1.52
C ALA A 129 21.59 -35.78 0.30
N ASP A 130 20.86 -35.77 -0.81
CA ASP A 130 21.26 -35.12 -2.04
C ASP A 130 20.45 -33.85 -2.34
N SER A 131 20.69 -33.28 -3.52
CA SER A 131 20.02 -32.04 -3.93
C SER A 131 18.51 -32.14 -4.10
N ALA A 132 17.99 -33.35 -4.30
CA ALA A 132 16.57 -33.62 -4.49
C ALA A 132 15.89 -34.14 -3.21
N SER A 133 16.68 -34.34 -2.13
CA SER A 133 16.13 -34.79 -0.84
C SER A 133 15.18 -33.73 -0.26
N VAL A 134 14.02 -34.21 0.18
CA VAL A 134 12.99 -33.37 0.80
C VAL A 134 12.84 -33.80 2.25
N PHE A 135 12.83 -32.81 3.14
CA PHE A 135 12.76 -33.03 4.58
C PHE A 135 11.36 -32.76 5.09
N TYR A 136 10.84 -33.66 5.86
CA TYR A 136 9.51 -33.59 6.47
C TYR A 136 9.58 -33.77 7.97
N VAL A 137 8.61 -33.18 8.63
CA VAL A 137 8.30 -33.41 10.05
C VAL A 137 6.94 -34.04 10.12
N ARG A 138 6.88 -35.28 10.64
CA ARG A 138 5.62 -35.97 10.93
C ARG A 138 5.22 -35.71 12.37
N GLY A 139 4.03 -35.17 12.58
CA GLY A 139 3.43 -34.96 13.89
C GLY A 139 2.74 -36.22 14.42
N ASP A 140 2.78 -36.40 15.74
CA ASP A 140 2.02 -37.39 16.47
C ASP A 140 1.37 -36.73 17.67
N GLY A 141 0.05 -36.58 17.63
CA GLY A 141 -0.73 -35.81 18.61
C GLY A 141 -0.49 -34.31 18.59
N THR A 142 -0.04 -33.77 17.47
CA THR A 142 0.35 -32.36 17.33
C THR A 142 -0.82 -31.43 17.05
N ASP A 143 -1.98 -31.96 16.60
CA ASP A 143 -3.19 -31.21 16.22
C ASP A 143 -2.93 -30.11 15.16
N TRP A 144 -1.96 -30.32 14.28
CA TRP A 144 -1.62 -29.36 13.22
C TRP A 144 -2.75 -29.21 12.21
N ALA A 145 -3.57 -30.25 12.01
CA ALA A 145 -4.73 -30.17 11.13
C ALA A 145 -5.74 -29.10 11.62
N SER A 146 -5.94 -28.99 12.93
CA SER A 146 -6.77 -27.94 13.52
C SER A 146 -6.13 -26.55 13.35
N LEU A 147 -4.82 -26.42 13.51
CA LEU A 147 -4.13 -25.15 13.29
C LEU A 147 -4.17 -24.73 11.83
N ALA A 148 -3.95 -25.65 10.90
CA ALA A 148 -4.01 -25.37 9.46
C ALA A 148 -5.43 -24.97 9.01
N SER A 149 -6.47 -25.65 9.50
CA SER A 149 -7.86 -25.31 9.19
C SER A 149 -8.27 -23.91 9.70
N ARG A 150 -7.55 -23.39 10.71
CA ARG A 150 -7.73 -22.04 11.27
C ARG A 150 -6.75 -21.03 10.69
N ASP A 151 -6.03 -21.40 9.64
CA ASP A 151 -5.01 -20.56 8.99
C ASP A 151 -3.91 -20.06 9.96
N LEU A 152 -3.54 -20.88 10.92
CA LEU A 152 -2.49 -20.61 11.91
C LEU A 152 -1.12 -21.19 11.51
N ILE A 153 -1.08 -22.09 10.54
CA ILE A 153 0.16 -22.56 9.89
C ILE A 153 0.13 -21.99 8.47
N LYS A 154 1.08 -21.11 8.17
CA LYS A 154 1.17 -20.39 6.89
C LYS A 154 2.51 -20.63 6.22
N GLN A 155 2.56 -20.33 4.93
CA GLN A 155 3.82 -20.31 4.20
C GLN A 155 4.81 -19.38 4.90
N GLY A 156 6.00 -19.91 5.21
CA GLY A 156 7.01 -19.18 5.97
C GLY A 156 6.87 -19.24 7.49
N SER A 157 5.87 -19.94 8.06
CA SER A 157 5.83 -20.27 9.49
C SER A 157 7.10 -21.00 9.90
N ARG A 158 7.53 -20.83 11.13
CA ARG A 158 8.79 -21.41 11.61
C ARG A 158 8.56 -22.47 12.68
N ILE A 159 9.36 -23.53 12.60
CA ILE A 159 9.40 -24.60 13.60
C ILE A 159 10.82 -24.76 14.12
N LYS A 160 10.97 -24.85 15.43
CA LYS A 160 12.24 -25.10 16.13
C LYS A 160 12.33 -26.56 16.51
N ILE A 161 13.42 -27.22 16.16
CA ILE A 161 13.65 -28.64 16.41
C ILE A 161 15.08 -28.85 16.95
N PRO A 162 15.26 -29.51 18.08
CA PRO A 162 14.26 -29.75 19.14
C PRO A 162 13.67 -28.45 19.71
N GLY A 163 12.58 -28.53 20.47
CA GLY A 163 11.88 -27.35 21.01
C GLY A 163 12.63 -26.62 22.13
N ASP A 164 13.72 -27.18 22.62
CA ASP A 164 14.55 -26.61 23.69
C ASP A 164 15.55 -25.54 23.19
N ASP A 165 16.42 -25.06 24.08
CA ASP A 165 17.38 -24.00 23.74
C ASP A 165 18.44 -24.43 22.71
N SER A 166 18.67 -25.72 22.53
CA SER A 166 19.62 -26.28 21.57
C SER A 166 19.07 -26.35 20.15
N GLY A 167 17.73 -26.17 19.97
CA GLY A 167 17.04 -26.37 18.71
C GLY A 167 17.36 -25.33 17.66
N THR A 168 17.24 -25.75 16.42
CA THR A 168 17.40 -24.91 15.23
C THR A 168 16.02 -24.55 14.63
N TRP A 169 15.87 -23.34 14.15
CA TRP A 169 14.68 -22.87 13.45
C TRP A 169 14.70 -23.26 11.97
N TYR A 170 13.60 -23.85 11.50
CA TYR A 170 13.34 -24.17 10.11
C TYR A 170 12.10 -23.45 9.62
N VAL A 171 12.06 -23.18 8.33
CA VAL A 171 10.90 -22.57 7.66
C VAL A 171 10.02 -23.68 7.08
N ILE A 172 8.72 -23.54 7.24
CA ILE A 172 7.71 -24.48 6.74
C ILE A 172 7.28 -24.06 5.35
N ASP A 173 7.27 -25.04 4.45
CA ASP A 173 6.67 -24.94 3.13
C ASP A 173 5.28 -25.59 3.17
N VAL A 174 4.24 -24.78 3.27
CA VAL A 174 2.87 -25.26 3.43
C VAL A 174 2.37 -25.96 2.17
N ASP A 175 2.75 -25.46 0.99
CA ASP A 175 2.32 -26.01 -0.31
C ASP A 175 2.83 -27.44 -0.52
N GLY A 176 4.00 -27.74 0.02
CA GLY A 176 4.57 -29.11 0.03
C GLY A 176 4.15 -29.97 1.20
N SER A 177 3.33 -29.46 2.11
CA SER A 177 2.91 -30.12 3.35
C SER A 177 1.59 -30.87 3.16
N GLY A 178 1.40 -31.99 3.89
CA GLY A 178 0.17 -32.76 3.92
C GLY A 178 -0.49 -32.70 5.29
N VAL A 179 -1.24 -31.63 5.58
CA VAL A 179 -1.92 -31.46 6.85
C VAL A 179 -3.41 -31.55 6.65
N SER A 180 -3.91 -32.77 6.49
CA SER A 180 -5.36 -33.03 6.37
C SER A 180 -5.71 -34.48 6.68
N GLY A 181 -6.91 -34.72 7.18
CA GLY A 181 -7.52 -36.05 7.23
C GLY A 181 -6.79 -37.09 8.08
N GLY A 182 -6.01 -36.68 9.07
CA GLY A 182 -5.24 -37.57 9.96
C GLY A 182 -3.77 -37.74 9.58
N THR A 183 -3.31 -37.07 8.52
CA THR A 183 -1.88 -36.96 8.18
C THR A 183 -1.38 -35.58 8.62
N GLU A 184 -0.43 -35.55 9.54
CA GLU A 184 0.18 -34.32 10.04
C GLU A 184 1.64 -34.28 9.56
N LEU A 185 1.86 -33.80 8.34
CA LEU A 185 3.16 -33.78 7.69
C LEU A 185 3.50 -32.35 7.27
N LEU A 186 4.54 -31.76 7.84
CA LEU A 186 5.06 -30.47 7.44
C LEU A 186 6.36 -30.62 6.66
N ARG A 187 6.43 -30.01 5.49
CA ARG A 187 7.64 -29.90 4.69
C ARG A 187 8.52 -28.79 5.22
N LEU A 188 9.81 -29.06 5.36
CA LEU A 188 10.79 -28.04 5.73
C LEU A 188 11.50 -27.50 4.50
N THR A 189 11.57 -26.17 4.41
CA THR A 189 12.43 -25.51 3.46
C THR A 189 13.85 -25.47 4.01
N VAL A 190 14.81 -25.93 3.25
CA VAL A 190 16.23 -25.82 3.61
C VAL A 190 16.66 -24.36 3.41
N PRO A 191 17.06 -23.64 4.44
CA PRO A 191 17.21 -22.19 4.37
C PRO A 191 18.37 -21.71 3.49
N TYR A 192 19.38 -22.51 3.27
CA TYR A 192 20.50 -22.17 2.37
C TYR A 192 21.18 -23.45 1.87
N ARG A 193 21.52 -23.41 0.62
CA ARG A 193 22.34 -24.43 -0.04
C ARG A 193 23.53 -23.75 -0.65
N ASP A 194 24.71 -24.11 -0.22
CA ASP A 194 25.94 -23.70 -0.90
C ASP A 194 26.00 -24.43 -2.27
N PRO A 195 25.97 -23.72 -3.40
CA PRO A 195 26.07 -24.35 -4.72
C PRO A 195 27.40 -25.07 -4.96
N GLY A 196 28.37 -24.92 -4.07
CA GLY A 196 29.70 -25.58 -4.13
C GLY A 196 29.80 -26.88 -3.36
N THR A 197 28.84 -27.20 -2.47
CA THR A 197 28.83 -28.44 -1.68
C THR A 197 27.62 -29.28 -2.04
N SER A 198 27.85 -30.53 -2.40
CA SER A 198 26.80 -31.50 -2.70
C SER A 198 26.23 -32.15 -1.42
N ASP A 199 26.65 -31.75 -0.24
CA ASP A 199 26.23 -32.34 1.03
C ASP A 199 25.26 -31.35 1.78
N PRO A 200 23.93 -31.60 1.73
CA PRO A 200 22.97 -30.79 2.46
C PRO A 200 22.96 -31.05 3.99
N THR A 201 23.73 -31.98 4.49
CA THR A 201 23.79 -32.29 5.93
C THR A 201 24.42 -31.16 6.75
N GLU A 202 25.19 -30.26 6.14
CA GLU A 202 25.72 -29.06 6.79
C GLU A 202 24.64 -28.04 7.14
N VAL A 203 23.45 -28.13 6.55
CA VAL A 203 22.39 -27.13 6.69
C VAL A 203 21.28 -27.60 7.64
N ILE A 204 21.16 -28.90 7.87
CA ILE A 204 20.11 -29.48 8.69
C ILE A 204 20.73 -30.11 9.94
N ALA A 205 20.54 -29.47 11.07
CA ALA A 205 21.09 -29.89 12.36
C ALA A 205 20.31 -31.08 13.00
N PHE A 206 19.72 -31.96 12.17
CA PHE A 206 19.07 -33.18 12.69
C PHE A 206 19.33 -34.40 11.80
N THR A 207 19.25 -35.54 12.40
CA THR A 207 19.42 -36.82 11.72
C THR A 207 18.04 -37.41 11.43
N PRO A 208 17.62 -37.57 10.16
CA PRO A 208 16.40 -38.29 9.80
C PRO A 208 16.43 -39.72 10.32
N GLY A 209 15.27 -40.22 10.83
CA GLY A 209 15.19 -41.54 11.45
C GLY A 209 15.69 -41.61 12.89
N SER A 210 16.19 -40.53 13.47
CA SER A 210 16.34 -40.42 14.93
C SER A 210 14.98 -40.52 15.62
N GLY A 211 14.93 -40.96 16.86
CA GLY A 211 13.70 -41.13 17.63
C GLY A 211 12.83 -39.88 17.69
N PRO A 212 11.70 -39.93 18.39
CA PRO A 212 10.81 -38.78 18.52
C PRO A 212 11.53 -37.58 19.15
N SER A 213 11.22 -36.37 18.68
CA SER A 213 11.76 -35.12 19.16
C SER A 213 10.66 -34.22 19.68
N THR A 214 11.00 -33.28 20.53
CA THR A 214 10.16 -32.12 20.87
C THR A 214 10.30 -31.09 19.79
N TYR A 215 9.33 -30.18 19.70
CA TYR A 215 9.35 -29.06 18.78
C TYR A 215 8.69 -27.84 19.39
N LEU A 216 8.86 -26.72 18.73
CA LEU A 216 8.21 -25.47 19.05
C LEU A 216 7.81 -24.79 17.74
N LEU A 217 6.50 -24.72 17.49
CA LEU A 217 5.95 -24.08 16.29
C LEU A 217 5.56 -22.65 16.62
N GLU A 218 6.11 -21.71 15.87
CA GLU A 218 5.78 -20.29 16.00
C GLU A 218 4.41 -20.02 15.34
N LEU A 219 3.46 -19.57 16.16
CA LEU A 219 2.14 -19.17 15.66
C LEU A 219 2.12 -17.68 15.28
N PRO A 220 1.29 -17.31 14.30
CA PRO A 220 1.12 -15.93 13.93
C PRO A 220 0.65 -15.07 15.12
N PRO A 221 1.05 -13.79 15.17
CA PRO A 221 0.59 -12.87 16.20
C PRO A 221 -0.93 -12.78 16.26
N VAL A 222 -1.47 -12.58 17.45
CA VAL A 222 -2.90 -12.43 17.72
C VAL A 222 -3.26 -10.98 18.00
N ILE A 223 -4.51 -10.61 17.72
CA ILE A 223 -5.03 -9.29 18.08
C ILE A 223 -4.93 -9.11 19.60
N LEU A 224 -4.40 -7.97 20.01
CA LEU A 224 -4.30 -7.61 21.41
C LEU A 224 -5.71 -7.47 22.01
N SER A 225 -5.95 -8.14 23.15
CA SER A 225 -7.29 -8.16 23.76
C SER A 225 -7.83 -6.75 24.05
N GLY A 226 -9.06 -6.51 23.61
CA GLY A 226 -9.73 -5.21 23.80
C GLY A 226 -9.39 -4.14 22.76
N GLU A 227 -8.57 -4.45 21.76
CA GLU A 227 -8.28 -3.53 20.66
C GLU A 227 -9.25 -3.73 19.49
N GLU A 228 -9.61 -2.62 18.86
CA GLU A 228 -10.41 -2.58 17.65
C GLU A 228 -9.61 -1.99 16.48
N PRO A 229 -9.91 -2.35 15.23
CA PRO A 229 -9.24 -1.77 14.07
C PRO A 229 -9.39 -0.26 14.02
N THR A 230 -8.29 0.43 13.89
CA THR A 230 -8.27 1.89 13.69
C THR A 230 -8.22 2.17 12.20
N LEU A 231 -9.28 2.80 11.68
CA LEU A 231 -9.37 3.20 10.28
C LEU A 231 -8.46 4.41 10.01
N LEU A 232 -7.86 4.44 8.83
CA LEU A 232 -7.22 5.64 8.31
C LEU A 232 -8.28 6.72 7.98
N PRO A 233 -7.91 7.99 7.85
CA PRO A 233 -8.84 9.03 7.45
C PRO A 233 -9.57 8.66 6.16
N ASN A 234 -10.82 9.10 6.03
CA ASN A 234 -11.66 8.77 4.88
C ASN A 234 -10.94 9.03 3.57
N ASN A 235 -11.10 8.09 2.63
CA ASN A 235 -10.51 8.15 1.30
C ASN A 235 -8.97 8.18 1.28
N THR A 236 -8.31 7.60 2.29
CA THR A 236 -6.85 7.47 2.32
C THR A 236 -6.42 6.03 2.60
N GLY A 237 -5.27 5.64 2.09
CA GLY A 237 -4.69 4.32 2.30
C GLY A 237 -3.17 4.32 2.18
N ILE A 238 -2.56 3.23 2.59
CA ILE A 238 -1.16 2.93 2.27
C ILE A 238 -1.15 2.18 0.95
N ASP A 239 -0.47 2.73 -0.04
CA ASP A 239 -0.28 2.10 -1.35
C ASP A 239 0.83 1.05 -1.25
N LEU A 240 0.47 -0.22 -1.32
CA LEU A 240 1.42 -1.32 -1.21
C LEU A 240 2.28 -1.48 -2.46
N ASP A 241 1.78 -1.11 -3.63
CA ASP A 241 2.51 -1.22 -4.89
C ASP A 241 3.64 -0.19 -5.00
N ARG A 242 3.41 1.02 -4.50
CA ARG A 242 4.40 2.11 -4.50
C ARG A 242 5.29 2.14 -3.28
N SER A 243 4.94 1.38 -2.24
CA SER A 243 5.71 1.28 -1.00
C SER A 243 6.91 0.34 -1.18
N PHE A 244 7.99 0.60 -0.44
CA PHE A 244 9.11 -0.34 -0.32
C PHE A 244 8.89 -1.23 0.91
N LEU A 245 8.37 -2.42 0.66
CA LEU A 245 7.90 -3.35 1.68
C LEU A 245 8.87 -4.51 1.89
N PRO A 246 8.83 -5.18 3.06
CA PRO A 246 9.55 -6.42 3.29
C PRO A 246 9.20 -7.51 2.27
N ALA A 247 10.16 -8.36 1.95
CA ALA A 247 9.94 -9.46 1.01
C ALA A 247 8.87 -10.45 1.50
N SER A 248 8.73 -10.64 2.82
CA SER A 248 7.69 -11.48 3.42
C SER A 248 6.26 -11.00 3.16
N TRP A 249 6.08 -9.71 2.89
CA TRP A 249 4.78 -9.14 2.53
C TRP A 249 4.48 -9.24 1.04
N ARG A 250 5.50 -9.54 0.24
CA ARG A 250 5.44 -9.69 -1.22
C ARG A 250 5.83 -11.11 -1.62
N PRO A 251 4.91 -12.07 -1.54
CA PRO A 251 5.21 -13.43 -1.94
C PRO A 251 5.72 -13.48 -3.39
N PRO A 252 6.44 -14.52 -3.79
CA PRO A 252 6.91 -14.70 -5.15
C PRO A 252 5.77 -14.57 -6.15
N ILE A 253 6.06 -14.03 -7.32
CA ILE A 253 5.08 -13.92 -8.40
C ILE A 253 4.93 -15.29 -9.03
N ASP A 254 3.78 -15.89 -8.86
CA ASP A 254 3.34 -17.10 -9.54
C ASP A 254 1.82 -17.07 -9.68
N SER A 255 1.23 -18.07 -10.31
CA SER A 255 -0.21 -18.16 -10.56
C SER A 255 -1.07 -18.22 -9.29
N THR A 256 -0.47 -18.46 -8.13
CA THR A 256 -1.17 -18.52 -6.84
C THR A 256 -1.11 -17.19 -6.08
N HIS A 257 -0.20 -16.30 -6.45
CA HIS A 257 0.05 -15.01 -5.79
C HIS A 257 -0.33 -13.81 -6.65
N VAL A 258 -1.06 -14.05 -7.72
CA VAL A 258 -1.58 -13.02 -8.64
C VAL A 258 -3.08 -13.23 -8.82
N SER A 259 -3.85 -12.18 -8.67
CA SER A 259 -5.23 -12.17 -9.13
C SER A 259 -5.25 -11.86 -10.63
N ARG A 260 -5.96 -12.68 -11.38
CA ARG A 260 -6.10 -12.54 -12.83
C ARG A 260 -7.21 -11.56 -13.23
N GLY A 261 -7.48 -10.60 -12.37
CA GLY A 261 -8.44 -9.54 -12.63
C GLY A 261 -9.88 -9.99 -12.89
N GLY A 262 -10.59 -9.19 -13.65
CA GLY A 262 -11.99 -9.44 -14.01
C GLY A 262 -12.18 -10.43 -15.15
N ASP A 263 -11.17 -10.65 -16.00
CA ASP A 263 -11.23 -11.57 -17.13
C ASP A 263 -10.75 -12.99 -16.81
N SER A 264 -10.16 -13.19 -15.64
CA SER A 264 -9.68 -14.46 -15.11
C SER A 264 -8.53 -15.11 -15.91
N GLN A 265 -7.82 -14.32 -16.72
CA GLN A 265 -6.67 -14.76 -17.50
C GLN A 265 -5.42 -13.95 -17.13
N PRO A 266 -4.20 -14.54 -17.33
CA PRO A 266 -2.96 -13.77 -17.24
C PRO A 266 -2.94 -12.67 -18.31
N GLY A 267 -2.54 -11.46 -17.94
CA GLY A 267 -2.49 -10.37 -18.90
C GLY A 267 -3.89 -9.89 -19.29
N LYS A 268 -4.18 -9.87 -20.58
CA LYS A 268 -5.48 -9.54 -21.15
C LYS A 268 -6.01 -10.75 -21.92
N ALA A 269 -7.21 -11.21 -21.60
CA ALA A 269 -7.81 -12.40 -22.18
C ALA A 269 -7.71 -12.44 -23.71
N GLY A 270 -7.11 -13.51 -24.24
CA GLY A 270 -7.00 -13.78 -25.67
C GLY A 270 -5.96 -12.92 -26.42
N VAL A 271 -5.08 -12.22 -25.74
CA VAL A 271 -4.05 -11.36 -26.32
C VAL A 271 -2.69 -11.85 -25.86
N ASP A 272 -1.75 -12.02 -26.79
CA ASP A 272 -0.33 -12.23 -26.50
C ASP A 272 0.31 -10.88 -26.14
N ASP A 273 0.36 -10.59 -24.84
CA ASP A 273 0.75 -9.28 -24.32
C ASP A 273 2.25 -9.06 -24.31
N ASP A 274 3.05 -10.11 -24.09
CA ASP A 274 4.51 -10.02 -24.00
C ASP A 274 5.20 -10.42 -25.32
N SER A 275 4.43 -10.81 -26.33
CA SER A 275 4.93 -11.31 -27.64
C SER A 275 5.78 -12.56 -27.52
N SER A 276 5.49 -13.43 -26.52
CA SER A 276 6.23 -14.64 -26.22
C SER A 276 5.28 -15.74 -25.75
N GLY A 277 5.47 -16.97 -26.13
CA GLY A 277 4.72 -18.12 -25.60
C GLY A 277 3.30 -18.31 -26.15
N GLY A 278 2.58 -17.26 -26.45
CA GLY A 278 1.19 -17.24 -26.93
C GLY A 278 0.27 -16.53 -25.94
N ALA A 279 -0.99 -16.29 -26.34
CA ALA A 279 -1.95 -15.58 -25.50
C ALA A 279 -2.24 -16.30 -24.18
N ASP A 280 -2.44 -15.53 -23.12
CA ASP A 280 -2.83 -15.98 -21.78
C ASP A 280 -1.80 -16.92 -21.11
N ASP A 281 -0.52 -16.76 -21.40
CA ASP A 281 0.52 -17.55 -20.75
C ASP A 281 1.03 -16.92 -19.44
N ASN A 282 1.82 -17.68 -18.67
CA ASN A 282 2.33 -17.21 -17.37
C ASN A 282 3.35 -16.05 -17.46
N GLY A 283 3.92 -15.77 -18.64
CA GLY A 283 4.80 -14.63 -18.86
C GLY A 283 4.05 -13.30 -18.78
N GLU A 284 2.76 -13.34 -19.01
CA GLU A 284 1.88 -12.17 -19.03
C GLU A 284 1.33 -11.79 -17.64
N LEU A 285 1.58 -12.63 -16.63
CA LEU A 285 1.19 -12.33 -15.26
C LEU A 285 1.70 -10.95 -14.83
N LEU A 286 0.78 -10.09 -14.42
CA LEU A 286 1.07 -8.71 -14.02
C LEU A 286 1.67 -7.86 -15.15
N TRP A 287 1.36 -8.19 -16.40
CA TRP A 287 1.81 -7.38 -17.52
C TRP A 287 1.34 -5.92 -17.34
N PRO A 288 2.18 -4.94 -17.67
CA PRO A 288 1.86 -3.54 -17.43
C PRO A 288 0.57 -3.09 -18.13
N GLY A 289 -0.35 -2.49 -17.38
CA GLY A 289 -1.62 -1.95 -17.88
C GLY A 289 -2.72 -2.99 -18.09
N THR A 290 -2.55 -4.19 -17.53
CA THR A 290 -3.61 -5.21 -17.42
C THR A 290 -4.30 -5.12 -16.06
N ASP A 291 -5.40 -5.82 -15.90
CA ASP A 291 -6.17 -5.85 -14.66
C ASP A 291 -5.67 -6.88 -13.64
N ASP A 292 -4.58 -7.60 -13.98
CA ASP A 292 -3.87 -8.43 -13.01
C ASP A 292 -3.32 -7.60 -11.86
N TYR A 293 -3.44 -8.10 -10.64
CA TYR A 293 -2.82 -7.47 -9.49
C TYR A 293 -2.15 -8.48 -8.56
N ARG A 294 -1.08 -8.05 -7.92
CA ARG A 294 -0.33 -8.86 -6.98
C ARG A 294 -1.11 -9.04 -5.70
N LEU A 295 -1.26 -10.28 -5.25
CA LEU A 295 -1.78 -10.57 -3.93
C LEU A 295 -0.66 -10.40 -2.89
N TYR A 296 -0.98 -9.70 -1.81
CA TYR A 296 -0.10 -9.53 -0.67
C TYR A 296 -0.38 -10.60 0.38
N SER A 297 0.58 -10.83 1.27
CA SER A 297 0.37 -11.68 2.43
C SER A 297 -0.90 -11.26 3.17
N SER A 298 -1.72 -12.22 3.58
CA SER A 298 -2.91 -11.96 4.42
C SER A 298 -2.54 -11.41 5.82
N GLN A 299 -1.26 -11.49 6.18
CA GLN A 299 -0.74 -10.99 7.45
C GLN A 299 0.41 -10.02 7.19
N LEU A 300 0.08 -8.74 7.12
CA LEU A 300 1.04 -7.65 7.04
C LEU A 300 1.36 -7.22 8.47
N ASP A 301 2.09 -8.05 9.19
CA ASP A 301 2.40 -7.88 10.61
C ASP A 301 3.75 -7.24 10.81
N LEU A 302 3.83 -6.25 11.68
CA LEU A 302 5.06 -5.59 12.08
C LEU A 302 5.20 -5.66 13.58
N MET A 303 6.18 -6.43 14.06
CA MET A 303 6.42 -6.64 15.48
C MET A 303 7.62 -5.82 15.97
N PHE A 304 7.47 -5.22 17.15
CA PHE A 304 8.55 -4.52 17.86
C PHE A 304 9.03 -5.34 19.04
N SER A 305 10.36 -5.37 19.21
CA SER A 305 11.00 -5.98 20.38
C SER A 305 10.82 -5.11 21.63
N PRO A 306 11.08 -5.67 22.83
CA PRO A 306 11.16 -4.88 24.05
C PRO A 306 12.22 -3.77 24.06
N ARG A 307 13.15 -3.80 23.10
CA ARG A 307 14.15 -2.74 22.88
C ARG A 307 13.70 -1.69 21.87
N GLY A 308 12.53 -1.87 21.25
CA GLY A 308 11.94 -0.97 20.28
C GLY A 308 12.40 -1.18 18.83
N SER A 309 13.27 -2.16 18.53
CA SER A 309 13.62 -2.56 17.17
C SER A 309 12.55 -3.45 16.56
N VAL A 310 12.46 -3.51 15.26
CA VAL A 310 11.57 -4.45 14.54
C VAL A 310 12.09 -5.88 14.72
N LEU A 311 11.18 -6.84 14.82
CA LEU A 311 11.44 -8.28 14.92
C LEU A 311 11.02 -9.00 13.63
N GLY A 312 11.48 -10.22 13.48
CA GLY A 312 11.10 -11.10 12.39
C GLY A 312 11.90 -10.85 11.10
N SER A 313 11.40 -11.37 10.00
CA SER A 313 11.99 -11.19 8.66
C SER A 313 12.03 -9.74 8.21
N GLU A 314 11.11 -8.92 8.70
CA GLU A 314 10.96 -7.50 8.43
C GLU A 314 12.16 -6.68 8.95
N ALA A 315 12.82 -7.18 10.02
CA ALA A 315 14.01 -6.53 10.58
C ALA A 315 15.18 -6.44 9.58
N GLY A 316 15.28 -7.41 8.67
CA GLY A 316 16.33 -7.48 7.65
C GLY A 316 16.24 -6.40 6.59
N SER A 317 15.08 -5.79 6.39
CA SER A 317 14.85 -4.75 5.38
C SER A 317 15.63 -3.45 5.64
N GLY A 318 16.10 -3.22 6.88
CA GLY A 318 16.79 -2.00 7.27
C GLY A 318 15.89 -0.78 7.36
N LYS A 319 15.13 -0.53 6.29
CA LYS A 319 14.09 0.52 6.19
C LYS A 319 12.86 -0.05 5.50
N ILE A 320 11.70 0.42 5.91
CA ILE A 320 10.41 0.15 5.24
C ILE A 320 9.82 1.50 4.90
N HIS A 321 9.46 1.71 3.64
CA HIS A 321 8.88 2.96 3.16
C HIS A 321 7.42 2.74 2.83
N PHE A 322 6.53 3.46 3.50
CA PHE A 322 5.09 3.47 3.25
C PHE A 322 4.73 4.73 2.47
N VAL A 323 4.11 4.55 1.33
CA VAL A 323 3.53 5.64 0.54
C VAL A 323 2.05 5.72 0.87
N LEU A 324 1.60 6.88 1.33
CA LEU A 324 0.20 7.15 1.64
C LEU A 324 -0.38 8.07 0.57
N ASP A 325 -1.52 7.67 0.02
CA ASP A 325 -2.23 8.44 -0.99
C ASP A 325 -3.75 8.33 -0.78
N THR A 326 -4.52 9.01 -1.60
CA THR A 326 -5.97 8.83 -1.62
C THR A 326 -6.33 7.49 -2.25
N LEU A 327 -7.39 6.84 -1.79
CA LEU A 327 -7.86 5.57 -2.35
C LEU A 327 -8.25 5.70 -3.83
N GLU A 328 -8.73 6.86 -4.25
CA GLU A 328 -9.01 7.16 -5.65
C GLU A 328 -7.75 6.98 -6.51
N ASN A 329 -6.61 7.50 -6.05
CA ASN A 329 -5.34 7.36 -6.76
C ASN A 329 -4.80 5.93 -6.73
N ILE A 330 -4.91 5.22 -5.61
CA ILE A 330 -4.46 3.83 -5.47
C ILE A 330 -5.28 2.90 -6.37
N GLN A 331 -6.56 3.18 -6.58
CA GLN A 331 -7.48 2.36 -7.38
C GLN A 331 -7.49 2.72 -8.86
N SER A 332 -7.11 3.93 -9.22
CA SER A 332 -7.21 4.47 -10.59
C SER A 332 -5.98 4.16 -11.43
N SER A 333 -5.56 2.90 -11.46
CA SER A 333 -4.48 2.49 -12.36
C SER A 333 -4.93 2.55 -13.81
N TRP A 334 -4.06 3.09 -14.69
CA TRP A 334 -4.27 3.03 -16.13
C TRP A 334 -4.28 1.58 -16.63
N LEU A 335 -5.25 1.26 -17.47
CA LEU A 335 -5.38 -0.03 -18.14
C LEU A 335 -5.22 0.15 -19.65
N ARG A 336 -4.63 -0.84 -20.29
CA ARG A 336 -4.43 -0.89 -21.75
C ARG A 336 -5.71 -1.28 -22.47
N THR A 337 -5.87 -0.82 -23.72
CA THR A 337 -7.01 -1.15 -24.59
C THR A 337 -8.37 -1.07 -23.88
N THR A 338 -8.52 -0.06 -23.03
CA THR A 338 -9.70 0.19 -22.20
C THR A 338 -10.35 1.49 -22.64
N ASP A 339 -11.69 1.51 -22.65
CA ASP A 339 -12.45 2.69 -23.00
C ASP A 339 -12.54 3.63 -21.81
N TYR A 340 -12.19 4.89 -22.04
CA TYR A 340 -12.26 5.96 -21.05
C TYR A 340 -13.18 7.08 -21.52
N ALA A 341 -13.95 7.62 -20.59
CA ALA A 341 -14.81 8.77 -20.79
C ALA A 341 -14.08 10.07 -20.45
N GLU A 342 -14.55 11.19 -21.00
CA GLU A 342 -14.06 12.51 -20.61
C GLU A 342 -14.28 12.74 -19.11
N GLY A 343 -13.22 13.17 -18.42
CA GLY A 343 -13.19 13.36 -16.97
C GLY A 343 -12.63 12.19 -16.16
N ASP A 344 -12.50 10.99 -16.75
CA ASP A 344 -11.85 9.87 -16.07
C ASP A 344 -10.43 10.22 -15.67
N ARG A 345 -10.00 9.71 -14.52
CA ARG A 345 -8.68 9.97 -13.93
C ARG A 345 -7.93 8.66 -13.77
N VAL A 346 -6.66 8.67 -14.17
CA VAL A 346 -5.80 7.50 -13.99
C VAL A 346 -4.42 7.90 -13.49
N GLN A 347 -3.80 6.98 -12.76
CA GLN A 347 -2.37 7.00 -12.47
C GLN A 347 -1.69 5.86 -13.20
N LEU A 348 -0.42 6.00 -13.49
CA LEU A 348 0.35 4.90 -14.03
C LEU A 348 0.69 3.93 -12.90
N PRO A 349 0.50 2.61 -13.10
CA PRO A 349 0.91 1.61 -12.13
C PRO A 349 2.39 1.77 -11.77
N ALA A 350 2.75 1.52 -10.53
CA ALA A 350 4.14 1.65 -10.05
C ALA A 350 5.15 0.88 -10.90
N ARG A 351 4.72 -0.19 -11.55
CA ARG A 351 5.56 -1.00 -12.47
C ARG A 351 5.82 -0.33 -13.81
N LEU A 352 4.89 0.50 -14.29
CA LEU A 352 5.11 1.33 -15.46
C LEU A 352 5.91 2.58 -15.13
N ALA A 353 5.83 3.05 -13.89
CA ALA A 353 6.63 4.15 -13.39
C ALA A 353 8.15 3.86 -13.36
N TYR A 354 8.57 2.71 -13.82
CA TYR A 354 9.96 2.25 -13.81
C TYR A 354 10.96 3.23 -14.37
N ALA A 355 10.52 4.18 -15.15
CA ALA A 355 11.49 5.05 -15.77
C ALA A 355 11.17 6.53 -15.69
N PHE A 356 9.92 7.00 -15.76
CA PHE A 356 9.73 8.40 -16.17
C PHE A 356 8.49 9.11 -15.64
N THR A 357 7.63 8.48 -14.86
CA THR A 357 6.43 9.15 -14.37
C THR A 357 6.51 9.49 -12.90
N PRO A 358 6.37 10.77 -12.56
CA PRO A 358 6.35 11.19 -11.16
C PRO A 358 5.13 10.62 -10.45
N TYR A 359 5.32 10.21 -9.22
CA TYR A 359 4.24 9.78 -8.32
C TYR A 359 3.23 10.90 -8.00
N ASP A 360 3.58 12.14 -8.34
CA ASP A 360 2.79 13.34 -8.10
C ASP A 360 1.93 13.74 -9.33
N ARG A 361 1.79 12.88 -10.32
CA ARG A 361 1.00 13.16 -11.54
C ARG A 361 -0.22 12.26 -11.63
N VAL A 362 -1.31 12.87 -12.10
CA VAL A 362 -2.55 12.21 -12.49
C VAL A 362 -2.86 12.61 -13.92
N TYR A 363 -3.35 11.69 -14.69
CA TYR A 363 -3.78 11.92 -16.06
C TYR A 363 -5.29 11.97 -16.11
N VAL A 364 -5.84 13.08 -16.61
CA VAL A 364 -7.29 13.30 -16.73
C VAL A 364 -7.68 13.21 -18.20
N CYS A 365 -8.64 12.36 -18.51
CA CYS A 365 -9.15 12.17 -19.85
C CYS A 365 -9.82 13.46 -20.34
N LYS A 366 -9.29 14.08 -21.40
CA LYS A 366 -9.87 15.25 -22.08
C LYS A 366 -10.65 14.88 -23.32
N THR A 367 -10.31 13.78 -23.95
CA THR A 367 -11.04 13.24 -25.08
C THR A 367 -11.18 11.75 -24.86
N GLY A 368 -12.41 11.30 -24.71
CA GLY A 368 -12.73 9.89 -24.53
C GLY A 368 -12.34 9.03 -25.72
N GLY A 369 -12.13 7.76 -25.48
CA GLY A 369 -11.73 6.79 -26.48
C GLY A 369 -11.07 5.57 -25.83
N THR A 370 -10.44 4.73 -26.65
CA THR A 370 -9.75 3.51 -26.21
C THR A 370 -8.25 3.80 -26.05
N SER A 371 -7.69 3.43 -24.91
CA SER A 371 -6.25 3.53 -24.63
C SER A 371 -5.42 2.64 -25.53
N ALA A 372 -4.14 2.94 -25.70
CA ALA A 372 -3.22 2.14 -26.50
C ALA A 372 -2.96 0.77 -25.86
N GLY A 373 -2.62 -0.21 -26.68
CA GLY A 373 -2.18 -1.52 -26.21
C GLY A 373 -0.76 -1.53 -25.62
N ASN A 374 0.02 -0.46 -25.84
CA ASN A 374 1.40 -0.37 -25.37
C ASN A 374 1.58 0.76 -24.36
N PRO A 375 2.03 0.48 -23.11
CA PRO A 375 2.30 1.49 -22.10
C PRO A 375 3.45 2.44 -22.46
N ALA A 376 4.27 2.12 -23.45
CA ALA A 376 5.41 2.93 -23.89
C ALA A 376 5.05 4.36 -24.27
N VAL A 377 3.79 4.62 -24.61
CA VAL A 377 3.31 5.98 -24.91
C VAL A 377 3.56 6.94 -23.74
N PHE A 378 3.28 6.52 -22.52
CA PHE A 378 3.57 7.33 -21.32
C PHE A 378 5.06 7.40 -20.99
N LEU A 379 5.81 6.34 -21.28
CA LEU A 379 7.25 6.26 -21.01
C LEU A 379 8.07 7.14 -21.94
N ILE A 380 7.69 7.21 -23.21
CA ILE A 380 8.45 7.93 -24.26
C ILE A 380 8.16 9.43 -24.22
N THR A 381 6.91 9.82 -24.00
CA THR A 381 6.51 11.24 -24.07
C THR A 381 6.78 11.98 -22.79
N GLY A 382 6.97 11.30 -21.65
CA GLY A 382 7.47 11.83 -20.38
C GLY A 382 6.85 13.18 -19.99
N THR A 383 5.56 13.37 -20.24
CA THR A 383 4.88 14.63 -19.98
C THR A 383 4.88 14.88 -18.48
N ARG A 384 5.72 15.81 -18.09
CA ARG A 384 6.04 16.11 -16.70
C ARG A 384 5.43 17.43 -16.26
N ASN A 385 4.98 18.24 -17.22
CA ASN A 385 4.45 19.56 -16.94
C ASN A 385 2.93 19.48 -16.78
N GLU A 386 2.43 20.25 -15.85
CA GLU A 386 0.99 20.44 -15.70
C GLU A 386 0.40 21.04 -16.98
N GLY A 387 -0.71 20.46 -17.44
CA GLY A 387 -1.39 20.88 -18.67
C GLY A 387 -0.88 20.23 -19.95
N ASP A 388 0.20 19.44 -19.91
CA ASP A 388 0.66 18.70 -21.08
C ASP A 388 -0.38 17.66 -21.50
N ILE A 389 -0.53 17.50 -22.83
CA ILE A 389 -1.47 16.53 -23.41
C ILE A 389 -0.71 15.31 -23.92
N VAL A 390 -1.09 14.14 -23.41
CA VAL A 390 -0.57 12.84 -23.83
C VAL A 390 -1.57 12.16 -24.76
N ALA A 391 -1.08 11.71 -25.91
CA ALA A 391 -1.87 10.90 -26.84
C ALA A 391 -1.67 9.41 -26.51
N ASP A 392 -2.76 8.69 -26.28
CA ASP A 392 -2.77 7.28 -25.87
C ASP A 392 -3.89 6.56 -26.64
N GLY A 393 -3.56 5.92 -27.74
CA GLY A 393 -4.56 5.42 -28.66
C GLY A 393 -5.46 6.55 -29.18
N SER A 394 -6.76 6.42 -29.00
CA SER A 394 -7.73 7.49 -29.30
C SER A 394 -7.98 8.43 -28.11
N VAL A 395 -7.51 8.11 -26.93
CA VAL A 395 -7.64 8.93 -25.72
C VAL A 395 -6.63 10.09 -25.75
N ARG A 396 -7.00 11.22 -25.15
CA ARG A 396 -6.12 12.36 -24.88
C ARG A 396 -6.16 12.65 -23.39
N TRP A 397 -5.01 12.51 -22.75
CA TRP A 397 -4.83 12.77 -21.33
C TRP A 397 -4.22 14.13 -21.09
N GLU A 398 -4.73 14.89 -20.14
CA GLU A 398 -4.09 16.06 -19.59
C GLU A 398 -3.35 15.69 -18.31
N THR A 399 -2.08 16.04 -18.24
CA THR A 399 -1.27 15.86 -17.03
C THR A 399 -1.68 16.90 -15.98
N GLN A 400 -2.06 16.44 -14.79
CA GLN A 400 -2.37 17.30 -13.65
C GLN A 400 -1.48 16.95 -12.46
N LEU A 401 -1.17 17.96 -11.65
CA LEU A 401 -0.56 17.73 -10.35
C LEU A 401 -1.57 17.01 -9.44
N ASN A 402 -1.13 15.93 -8.85
CA ASN A 402 -1.85 15.30 -7.76
C ASN A 402 -1.44 15.90 -6.42
N ALA A 403 -2.30 15.77 -5.39
CA ALA A 403 -1.87 16.00 -4.03
C ALA A 403 -0.64 15.12 -3.76
N THR A 404 0.43 15.73 -3.29
CA THR A 404 1.70 15.03 -3.07
C THR A 404 1.48 13.86 -2.12
N PRO A 405 1.73 12.62 -2.53
CA PRO A 405 1.66 11.48 -1.62
C PRO A 405 2.64 11.68 -0.46
N SER A 406 2.30 11.15 0.70
CA SER A 406 3.13 11.28 1.90
C SER A 406 4.00 10.03 2.05
N LEU A 407 5.30 10.23 2.26
CA LEU A 407 6.24 9.15 2.52
C LEU A 407 6.50 9.01 4.02
N LEU A 408 6.28 7.82 4.54
CA LEU A 408 6.58 7.45 5.91
C LEU A 408 7.65 6.37 5.93
N THR A 409 8.74 6.57 6.65
CA THR A 409 9.84 5.62 6.72
C THR A 409 10.01 5.09 8.13
N LEU A 410 9.99 3.77 8.27
CA LEU A 410 10.30 3.03 9.48
C LEU A 410 11.74 2.51 9.40
N PHE A 411 12.55 2.87 10.38
CA PHE A 411 13.90 2.34 10.54
C PHE A 411 13.86 1.08 11.42
N THR A 412 14.10 -0.09 10.84
CA THR A 412 13.85 -1.37 11.52
C THR A 412 14.76 -1.57 12.74
N ARG A 413 15.99 -1.07 12.72
CA ARG A 413 16.94 -1.21 13.83
C ARG A 413 16.54 -0.42 15.08
N THR A 414 15.90 0.73 14.89
CA THR A 414 15.55 1.63 16.01
C THR A 414 14.04 1.66 16.28
N GLY A 415 13.24 1.16 15.34
CA GLY A 415 11.78 1.28 15.35
C GLY A 415 11.29 2.73 15.26
N SER A 416 12.17 3.67 14.88
CA SER A 416 11.76 5.06 14.69
C SER A 416 11.02 5.23 13.36
N VAL A 417 9.98 6.05 13.38
CA VAL A 417 9.13 6.31 12.22
C VAL A 417 9.14 7.80 11.94
N ASN A 418 9.54 8.17 10.73
CA ASN A 418 9.67 9.57 10.31
C ASN A 418 8.97 9.80 8.98
N ALA A 419 8.35 10.96 8.83
CA ALA A 419 7.79 11.42 7.57
C ALA A 419 8.87 12.18 6.78
N TYR A 420 8.97 11.89 5.51
CA TYR A 420 9.89 12.54 4.58
C TYR A 420 9.12 13.03 3.36
N PRO A 421 9.59 14.12 2.71
CA PRO A 421 9.10 14.44 1.37
C PRO A 421 9.59 13.40 0.37
N MET A 422 8.80 13.10 -0.63
CA MET A 422 9.25 12.29 -1.76
C MET A 422 10.14 13.15 -2.68
N TYR A 423 11.11 12.50 -3.33
CA TYR A 423 12.00 13.16 -4.28
C TYR A 423 11.45 12.99 -5.71
N PHE A 424 11.15 14.10 -6.37
CA PHE A 424 10.57 14.11 -7.72
C PHE A 424 11.43 14.83 -8.76
N ASP A 425 12.68 15.19 -8.42
CA ASP A 425 13.56 15.87 -9.36
C ASP A 425 14.17 14.87 -10.33
N PHE A 426 13.88 15.06 -11.60
CA PHE A 426 14.38 14.23 -12.68
C PHE A 426 15.65 14.85 -13.28
N ALA A 427 16.81 14.37 -12.88
CA ALA A 427 18.07 14.71 -13.51
C ALA A 427 18.32 13.83 -14.74
N GLY A 428 17.97 14.33 -15.93
CA GLY A 428 18.21 13.62 -17.19
C GLY A 428 17.28 12.43 -17.42
N ASN A 429 17.82 11.31 -17.96
CA ASN A 429 17.07 10.10 -18.29
C ASN A 429 17.09 9.03 -17.19
N VAL A 430 17.52 9.40 -15.98
CA VAL A 430 17.58 8.47 -14.84
C VAL A 430 16.30 8.60 -14.04
N PRO A 431 15.59 7.50 -13.74
CA PRO A 431 14.43 7.53 -12.85
C PRO A 431 14.84 8.11 -11.49
N PRO A 432 14.04 9.02 -10.90
CA PRO A 432 14.36 9.52 -9.57
C PRO A 432 14.19 8.40 -8.54
N ASP A 433 15.13 8.30 -7.62
CA ASP A 433 14.91 7.57 -6.40
C ASP A 433 13.97 8.37 -5.50
N VAL A 434 12.69 8.01 -5.50
CA VAL A 434 11.65 8.72 -4.74
C VAL A 434 11.88 8.68 -3.23
N PHE A 435 12.69 7.74 -2.74
CA PHE A 435 13.04 7.56 -1.33
C PHE A 435 14.33 8.26 -0.92
N LYS A 436 15.02 8.94 -1.83
CA LYS A 436 16.34 9.58 -1.63
C LYS A 436 16.46 10.35 -0.32
N TYR A 437 15.49 11.20 0.00
CA TYR A 437 15.54 11.99 1.24
C TYR A 437 15.46 11.13 2.51
N ALA A 438 14.69 10.06 2.46
CA ALA A 438 14.60 9.12 3.57
C ALA A 438 15.85 8.25 3.69
N GLU A 439 16.58 8.03 2.60
CA GLU A 439 17.79 7.22 2.58
C GLU A 439 19.02 7.99 2.95
N THR A 440 19.17 9.21 2.44
CA THR A 440 20.33 10.07 2.70
C THR A 440 20.20 10.91 3.97
N GLY A 441 18.97 11.13 4.44
CA GLY A 441 18.69 12.06 5.54
C GLY A 441 18.81 13.53 5.13
N GLU A 442 18.93 13.82 3.82
CA GLU A 442 18.94 15.19 3.32
C GLU A 442 17.53 15.82 3.48
N ALA A 443 17.50 17.10 3.82
CA ALA A 443 16.25 17.85 3.80
C ALA A 443 15.93 18.28 2.37
N ALA A 444 14.64 18.28 2.03
CA ALA A 444 14.18 18.91 0.80
C ALA A 444 14.59 20.40 0.83
N LYS A 445 15.29 20.85 -0.21
CA LYS A 445 15.67 22.25 -0.38
C LYS A 445 14.52 23.07 -0.92
#